data_ad67146f8dfc7cff1b52f237ceb22c0b
#
_entry.id   ad67146f8dfc7cff1b52f237ceb22c0b
#
_cell.length_a   1.000
_cell.length_b   1.000
_cell.length_c   1.000
_cell.angle_alpha   90.00
_cell.angle_beta   90.00
_cell.angle_gamma   90.00
#
_symmetry.space_group_name_H-M   'P 1'
#
loop_
_entity.id
_entity.type
_entity.pdbx_description
1 polymer ?
#
loop_
_entity_poly.entity_id
_entity_poly.type
_entity_poly.pdbx_seq_one_letter_code
_entity_poly.pdbx_strand_id
1 'polypeptide(L)'
;MVGNWITRIITQAEKIKTAIKKRASKEEIKNSKWMSPCCGSNPILKSSIFNEKELNTCPNCDKHYPFPPRQRFDHFYGANNWEEIDTPKLPDDPLNWPGGVYKKKLGSARKLTNQRCSVLVALGERDGIKITSFAINSAFIGGAISVESAEAILKACDVAIENKTPLLAWSEGGGQIMFESGLSLQGMARTVLGVSEVKKNNLPYINIYTNKCSGCLLYTSPSPRDSSP
;
A
#
# COMPACT_ATOMS: atom_id res chain seq x y z
N MET A 1 44.86 -20.41 38.43
CA MET A 1 44.19 -19.08 38.33
C MET A 1 43.73 -18.77 36.90
N VAL A 2 43.03 -19.69 36.24
CA VAL A 2 42.57 -19.49 34.82
C VAL A 2 41.05 -19.27 34.72
N GLY A 3 40.32 -19.34 35.85
CA GLY A 3 38.85 -19.30 35.81
C GLY A 3 38.18 -17.90 35.74
N ASN A 4 38.90 -16.81 35.90
CA ASN A 4 38.26 -15.49 36.18
C ASN A 4 37.95 -14.66 34.95
N TRP A 5 38.57 -14.89 33.80
CA TRP A 5 38.33 -14.15 32.58
C TRP A 5 37.14 -14.72 31.76
N ILE A 6 37.00 -16.05 31.74
CA ILE A 6 35.88 -16.73 31.08
C ILE A 6 34.56 -16.37 31.76
N THR A 7 34.54 -16.38 33.10
CA THR A 7 33.36 -15.98 33.89
C THR A 7 32.99 -14.51 33.62
N ARG A 8 33.98 -13.61 33.48
CA ARG A 8 33.73 -12.20 33.11
C ARG A 8 33.13 -12.05 31.71
N ILE A 9 33.62 -12.81 30.72
CA ILE A 9 33.08 -12.79 29.35
C ILE A 9 31.63 -13.32 29.33
N ILE A 10 31.34 -14.41 30.04
CA ILE A 10 29.99 -14.99 30.14
C ILE A 10 29.05 -13.99 30.81
N THR A 11 29.45 -13.37 31.92
CA THR A 11 28.63 -12.39 32.63
C THR A 11 28.42 -11.11 31.79
N GLN A 12 29.39 -10.71 30.98
CA GLN A 12 29.30 -9.59 30.08
C GLN A 12 28.39 -9.93 28.87
N ALA A 13 28.48 -11.14 28.34
CA ALA A 13 27.60 -11.64 27.29
C ALA A 13 26.15 -11.78 27.77
N GLU A 14 25.93 -12.20 29.03
CA GLU A 14 24.58 -12.24 29.63
C GLU A 14 24.02 -10.85 29.90
N LYS A 15 24.83 -9.88 30.31
CA LYS A 15 24.43 -8.47 30.44
C LYS A 15 24.08 -7.87 29.08
N ILE A 16 24.81 -8.21 28.03
CA ILE A 16 24.53 -7.80 26.66
C ILE A 16 23.24 -8.48 26.15
N LYS A 17 23.05 -9.78 26.42
CA LYS A 17 21.81 -10.50 26.10
C LYS A 17 20.60 -9.95 26.84
N THR A 18 20.73 -9.57 28.12
CA THR A 18 19.66 -8.94 28.89
C THR A 18 19.40 -7.49 28.45
N ALA A 19 20.42 -6.74 28.05
CA ALA A 19 20.27 -5.42 27.48
C ALA A 19 19.62 -5.49 26.06
N ILE A 20 19.92 -6.52 25.27
CA ILE A 20 19.27 -6.80 23.98
C ILE A 20 17.82 -7.29 24.16
N LYS A 21 17.53 -8.09 25.22
CA LYS A 21 16.17 -8.51 25.58
C LYS A 21 15.32 -7.35 26.14
N LYS A 22 15.92 -6.29 26.66
CA LYS A 22 15.27 -5.02 27.00
C LYS A 22 15.05 -4.10 25.79
N ARG A 23 15.19 -4.61 24.57
CA ARG A 23 14.60 -3.90 23.44
C ARG A 23 13.10 -3.82 23.68
N ALA A 24 12.62 -2.58 23.70
CA ALA A 24 11.21 -2.26 23.79
C ALA A 24 10.37 -3.28 23.03
N SER A 25 9.28 -3.75 23.61
CA SER A 25 8.37 -4.67 22.92
C SER A 25 7.99 -4.07 21.55
N LYS A 26 7.63 -4.90 20.58
CA LYS A 26 7.20 -4.39 19.27
C LYS A 26 6.05 -3.35 19.41
N GLU A 27 5.26 -3.45 20.46
CA GLU A 27 4.19 -2.50 20.79
C GLU A 27 4.71 -1.18 21.33
N GLU A 28 5.74 -1.20 22.21
CA GLU A 28 6.38 0.02 22.71
C GLU A 28 7.07 0.79 21.59
N ILE A 29 7.73 0.08 20.66
CA ILE A 29 8.34 0.70 19.48
C ILE A 29 7.26 1.28 18.55
N LYS A 30 6.13 0.59 18.39
CA LYS A 30 5.00 1.07 17.57
C LYS A 30 4.38 2.33 18.17
N ASN A 31 4.29 2.41 19.50
CA ASN A 31 3.70 3.54 20.23
C ASN A 31 4.70 4.65 20.57
N SER A 32 6.00 4.43 20.31
CA SER A 32 7.01 5.46 20.52
C SER A 32 6.74 6.67 19.62
N LYS A 33 6.88 7.87 20.20
CA LYS A 33 6.85 9.14 19.46
C LYS A 33 8.09 9.31 18.56
N TRP A 34 9.16 8.57 18.84
CA TRP A 34 10.44 8.63 18.14
C TRP A 34 10.62 7.44 17.21
N MET A 35 11.33 7.64 16.13
CA MET A 35 11.76 6.56 15.24
C MET A 35 13.20 6.78 14.76
N SER A 36 13.88 5.69 14.45
CA SER A 36 15.17 5.74 13.78
C SER A 36 14.93 6.03 12.30
N PRO A 37 15.52 7.11 11.76
CA PRO A 37 15.35 7.45 10.34
C PRO A 37 16.08 6.46 9.44
N CYS A 38 15.66 6.44 8.17
CA CYS A 38 16.21 5.53 7.15
C CYS A 38 17.70 5.75 6.84
N CYS A 39 18.23 6.92 7.17
CA CYS A 39 19.63 7.30 6.95
C CYS A 39 20.56 6.98 8.12
N GLY A 40 20.05 6.36 9.19
CA GLY A 40 20.85 6.02 10.37
C GLY A 40 21.26 7.21 11.23
N SER A 41 20.73 8.40 10.98
CA SER A 41 20.94 9.57 11.82
C SER A 41 20.22 9.43 13.18
N ASN A 42 20.38 10.41 14.07
CA ASN A 42 19.75 10.41 15.38
C ASN A 42 18.23 10.19 15.29
N PRO A 43 17.61 9.53 16.30
CA PRO A 43 16.17 9.35 16.34
C PRO A 43 15.43 10.67 16.19
N ILE A 44 14.39 10.68 15.38
CA ILE A 44 13.54 11.84 15.08
C ILE A 44 12.09 11.59 15.51
N LEU A 45 11.33 12.64 15.73
CA LEU A 45 9.92 12.53 16.04
C LEU A 45 9.15 12.03 14.81
N LYS A 46 8.23 11.09 15.02
CA LYS A 46 7.34 10.63 13.94
C LYS A 46 6.54 11.79 13.33
N SER A 47 6.10 12.74 14.16
CA SER A 47 5.36 13.92 13.70
C SER A 47 6.16 14.85 12.80
N SER A 48 7.50 14.81 12.82
CA SER A 48 8.32 15.59 11.89
C SER A 48 8.40 14.98 10.49
N ILE A 49 8.03 13.72 10.34
CA ILE A 49 7.96 13.02 9.04
C ILE A 49 6.52 12.92 8.56
N PHE A 50 5.64 12.39 9.44
CA PHE A 50 4.26 12.08 9.10
C PHE A 50 3.36 13.29 9.38
N ASN A 51 3.49 14.31 8.55
CA ASN A 51 2.66 15.50 8.57
C ASN A 51 2.30 15.91 7.12
N GLU A 52 1.28 16.71 6.99
CA GLU A 52 0.78 17.16 5.68
C GLU A 52 1.78 18.03 4.91
N LYS A 53 2.63 18.76 5.61
CA LYS A 53 3.61 19.68 4.99
C LYS A 53 4.77 18.92 4.38
N GLU A 54 5.29 17.92 5.09
CA GLU A 54 6.50 17.17 4.68
C GLU A 54 6.19 15.96 3.80
N LEU A 55 4.91 15.67 3.53
CA LEU A 55 4.47 14.57 2.64
C LEU A 55 5.16 13.23 2.94
N ASN A 56 5.33 12.90 4.23
CA ASN A 56 6.02 11.71 4.69
C ASN A 56 7.49 11.62 4.22
N THR A 57 8.19 12.72 4.14
CA THR A 57 9.60 12.79 3.73
C THR A 57 10.54 12.87 4.93
N CYS A 58 11.67 12.18 4.85
CA CYS A 58 12.68 12.24 5.90
C CYS A 58 13.41 13.60 5.86
N PRO A 59 13.41 14.39 6.96
CA PRO A 59 14.04 15.71 6.95
C PRO A 59 15.56 15.68 6.83
N ASN A 60 16.20 14.51 6.98
CA ASN A 60 17.66 14.39 6.95
C ASN A 60 18.22 13.91 5.60
N CYS A 61 17.42 13.21 4.79
CA CYS A 61 17.91 12.60 3.54
C CYS A 61 16.88 12.62 2.41
N ASP A 62 15.78 13.31 2.58
CA ASP A 62 14.69 13.49 1.62
C ASP A 62 14.06 12.17 1.10
N LYS A 63 14.34 11.07 1.77
CA LYS A 63 13.71 9.80 1.43
C LYS A 63 12.24 9.79 1.80
N HIS A 64 11.39 9.45 0.85
CA HIS A 64 9.96 9.29 1.06
C HIS A 64 9.64 8.01 1.84
N TYR A 65 8.76 8.14 2.83
CA TYR A 65 8.09 7.03 3.50
C TYR A 65 6.77 6.69 2.80
N PRO A 66 6.19 5.52 3.10
CA PRO A 66 4.88 5.16 2.54
C PRO A 66 3.83 6.26 2.78
N PHE A 67 3.08 6.58 1.74
CA PHE A 67 2.04 7.60 1.75
C PHE A 67 0.69 6.92 1.53
N PRO A 68 -0.11 6.70 2.61
CA PRO A 68 -1.35 5.95 2.53
C PRO A 68 -2.36 6.56 1.55
N PRO A 69 -3.23 5.74 0.92
CA PRO A 69 -4.19 6.22 -0.08
C PRO A 69 -5.06 7.39 0.38
N ARG A 70 -5.62 7.36 1.61
CA ARG A 70 -6.46 8.45 2.11
C ARG A 70 -5.70 9.76 2.22
N GLN A 71 -4.49 9.75 2.80
CA GLN A 71 -3.64 10.94 2.85
C GLN A 71 -3.28 11.46 1.45
N ARG A 72 -3.11 10.55 0.47
CA ARG A 72 -2.85 10.90 -0.92
C ARG A 72 -4.04 11.60 -1.55
N PHE A 73 -5.24 11.10 -1.31
CA PHE A 73 -6.46 11.73 -1.79
C PHE A 73 -6.71 13.08 -1.12
N ASP A 74 -6.51 13.18 0.21
CA ASP A 74 -6.59 14.45 0.94
C ASP A 74 -5.60 15.49 0.38
N HIS A 75 -4.39 15.07 0.08
CA HIS A 75 -3.39 15.96 -0.52
C HIS A 75 -3.73 16.35 -1.97
N PHE A 76 -4.24 15.41 -2.76
CA PHE A 76 -4.51 15.63 -4.18
C PHE A 76 -5.78 16.44 -4.41
N TYR A 77 -6.86 16.11 -3.73
CA TYR A 77 -8.17 16.75 -3.91
C TYR A 77 -8.44 17.86 -2.88
N GLY A 78 -7.80 17.80 -1.71
CA GLY A 78 -8.21 18.50 -0.50
C GLY A 78 -9.13 17.64 0.38
N ALA A 79 -9.02 17.79 1.70
CA ALA A 79 -9.62 16.90 2.69
C ALA A 79 -11.15 16.69 2.59
N ASN A 80 -11.88 17.60 1.93
CA ASN A 80 -13.35 17.55 1.82
C ASN A 80 -13.84 17.49 0.38
N ASN A 81 -12.95 17.32 -0.59
CA ASN A 81 -13.28 17.39 -2.03
C ASN A 81 -13.28 16.03 -2.71
N TRP A 82 -13.37 14.96 -1.94
CA TRP A 82 -13.47 13.61 -2.46
C TRP A 82 -14.32 12.73 -1.55
N GLU A 83 -14.87 11.67 -2.12
CA GLU A 83 -15.62 10.65 -1.41
C GLU A 83 -15.03 9.26 -1.71
N GLU A 84 -15.04 8.40 -0.71
CA GLU A 84 -14.64 7.00 -0.85
C GLU A 84 -15.79 6.23 -1.50
N ILE A 85 -15.52 5.53 -2.60
CA ILE A 85 -16.50 4.72 -3.30
C ILE A 85 -16.55 3.33 -2.67
N ASP A 86 -17.75 2.90 -2.28
CA ASP A 86 -17.95 1.54 -1.77
C ASP A 86 -17.73 0.52 -2.89
N THR A 87 -16.95 -0.49 -2.58
CA THR A 87 -16.51 -1.51 -3.53
C THR A 87 -17.14 -2.86 -3.19
N PRO A 88 -17.29 -3.76 -4.17
CA PRO A 88 -17.88 -5.08 -3.94
C PRO A 88 -17.17 -5.84 -2.82
N LYS A 89 -17.94 -6.43 -1.90
CA LYS A 89 -17.43 -7.23 -0.78
C LYS A 89 -17.47 -8.69 -1.16
N LEU A 90 -16.31 -9.32 -1.21
CA LEU A 90 -16.17 -10.73 -1.55
C LEU A 90 -15.89 -11.58 -0.31
N PRO A 91 -16.14 -12.91 -0.38
CA PRO A 91 -15.77 -13.82 0.69
C PRO A 91 -14.27 -13.79 0.98
N ASP A 92 -13.91 -13.79 2.26
CA ASP A 92 -12.54 -13.93 2.71
C ASP A 92 -12.03 -15.33 2.40
N ASP A 93 -10.81 -15.43 1.83
CA ASP A 93 -10.14 -16.70 1.59
C ASP A 93 -11.01 -17.71 0.79
N PRO A 94 -11.30 -17.41 -0.49
CA PRO A 94 -12.23 -18.21 -1.31
C PRO A 94 -11.75 -19.65 -1.54
N LEU A 95 -10.46 -19.92 -1.38
CA LEU A 95 -9.86 -21.24 -1.54
C LEU A 95 -9.68 -22.00 -0.21
N ASN A 96 -10.11 -21.42 0.92
CA ASN A 96 -9.91 -21.99 2.26
C ASN A 96 -8.47 -22.43 2.52
N TRP A 97 -7.53 -21.48 2.41
CA TRP A 97 -6.08 -21.75 2.53
C TRP A 97 -5.75 -22.49 3.84
N PRO A 98 -4.96 -23.56 3.79
CA PRO A 98 -4.66 -24.40 4.95
C PRO A 98 -4.14 -23.60 6.16
N GLY A 99 -4.60 -23.99 7.36
CA GLY A 99 -4.19 -23.37 8.63
C GLY A 99 -4.73 -21.97 8.87
N GLY A 100 -5.61 -21.44 8.03
CA GLY A 100 -6.24 -20.13 8.17
C GLY A 100 -5.23 -18.96 8.12
N VAL A 101 -4.06 -19.20 7.54
CA VAL A 101 -2.95 -18.21 7.44
C VAL A 101 -3.40 -16.98 6.68
N TYR A 102 -4.13 -17.16 5.59
CA TYR A 102 -4.61 -16.05 4.77
C TYR A 102 -5.62 -15.19 5.52
N LYS A 103 -6.62 -15.78 6.16
CA LYS A 103 -7.61 -15.07 7.00
C LYS A 103 -6.94 -14.23 8.10
N LYS A 104 -5.91 -14.78 8.77
CA LYS A 104 -5.13 -14.04 9.78
C LYS A 104 -4.38 -12.87 9.17
N LYS A 105 -3.77 -13.03 7.99
CA LYS A 105 -3.08 -11.94 7.27
C LYS A 105 -4.06 -10.84 6.85
N LEU A 106 -5.22 -11.20 6.29
CA LEU A 106 -6.28 -10.26 5.94
C LEU A 106 -6.74 -9.47 7.18
N GLY A 107 -7.05 -10.15 8.28
CA GLY A 107 -7.48 -9.50 9.51
C GLY A 107 -6.44 -8.52 10.07
N SER A 108 -5.16 -8.87 10.01
CA SER A 108 -4.06 -7.99 10.44
C SER A 108 -3.89 -6.79 9.51
N ALA A 109 -3.98 -6.99 8.19
CA ALA A 109 -3.87 -5.94 7.21
C ALA A 109 -5.02 -4.93 7.31
N ARG A 110 -6.25 -5.42 7.48
CA ARG A 110 -7.46 -4.60 7.69
C ARG A 110 -7.35 -3.73 8.94
N LYS A 111 -6.89 -4.32 10.06
CA LYS A 111 -6.65 -3.56 11.31
C LYS A 111 -5.57 -2.49 11.15
N LEU A 112 -4.52 -2.77 10.36
CA LEU A 112 -3.41 -1.86 10.15
C LEU A 112 -3.81 -0.66 9.26
N THR A 113 -4.56 -0.94 8.19
CA THR A 113 -4.82 0.04 7.12
C THR A 113 -6.20 0.67 7.18
N ASN A 114 -7.10 0.11 7.98
CA ASN A 114 -8.53 0.43 7.96
C ASN A 114 -9.13 0.34 6.54
N GLN A 115 -8.66 -0.62 5.74
CA GLN A 115 -9.14 -0.91 4.40
C GLN A 115 -9.56 -2.38 4.31
N ARG A 116 -10.50 -2.68 3.45
CA ARG A 116 -10.98 -4.04 3.24
C ARG A 116 -10.06 -4.86 2.33
N CYS A 117 -9.51 -4.23 1.29
CA CYS A 117 -8.55 -4.80 0.36
C CYS A 117 -7.39 -3.82 0.11
N SER A 118 -6.46 -4.17 -0.77
CA SER A 118 -5.30 -3.33 -1.07
C SER A 118 -5.63 -2.08 -1.91
N VAL A 119 -6.81 -1.99 -2.49
CA VAL A 119 -7.24 -0.89 -3.37
C VAL A 119 -8.27 -0.03 -2.67
N LEU A 120 -8.09 1.28 -2.73
CA LEU A 120 -9.06 2.28 -2.31
C LEU A 120 -9.50 3.07 -3.54
N VAL A 121 -10.82 3.26 -3.69
CA VAL A 121 -11.41 4.00 -4.81
C VAL A 121 -12.00 5.30 -4.31
N ALA A 122 -11.81 6.36 -5.05
CA ALA A 122 -12.31 7.68 -4.73
C ALA A 122 -12.87 8.39 -5.98
N LEU A 123 -13.91 9.16 -5.79
CA LEU A 123 -14.35 10.18 -6.72
C LEU A 123 -14.12 11.55 -6.07
N GLY A 124 -13.37 12.40 -6.72
CA GLY A 124 -13.05 13.72 -6.19
C GLY A 124 -13.03 14.79 -7.25
N GLU A 125 -12.89 16.03 -6.80
CA GLU A 125 -12.81 17.19 -7.69
C GLU A 125 -11.52 17.98 -7.39
N ARG A 126 -10.81 18.36 -8.46
CA ARG A 126 -9.65 19.23 -8.39
C ARG A 126 -9.71 20.27 -9.50
N ASP A 127 -9.56 21.53 -9.15
CA ASP A 127 -9.59 22.68 -10.08
C ASP A 127 -10.82 22.68 -11.00
N GLY A 128 -12.00 22.28 -10.46
CA GLY A 128 -13.26 22.21 -11.20
C GLY A 128 -13.41 20.96 -12.08
N ILE A 129 -12.44 20.03 -12.04
CA ILE A 129 -12.49 18.79 -12.83
C ILE A 129 -12.77 17.61 -11.89
N LYS A 130 -13.86 16.89 -12.15
CA LYS A 130 -14.15 15.63 -11.48
C LYS A 130 -13.22 14.52 -12.00
N ILE A 131 -12.62 13.76 -11.09
CA ILE A 131 -11.66 12.70 -11.41
C ILE A 131 -12.01 11.48 -10.58
N THR A 132 -12.16 10.34 -11.24
CA THR A 132 -12.22 9.05 -10.55
C THR A 132 -10.81 8.53 -10.34
N SER A 133 -10.52 8.06 -9.14
CA SER A 133 -9.18 7.59 -8.78
C SER A 133 -9.22 6.27 -8.05
N PHE A 134 -8.18 5.47 -8.24
CA PHE A 134 -7.90 4.39 -7.30
C PHE A 134 -6.43 4.41 -6.87
N ALA A 135 -6.16 3.98 -5.65
CA ALA A 135 -4.81 3.90 -5.13
C ALA A 135 -4.57 2.54 -4.46
N ILE A 136 -3.43 1.94 -4.76
CA ILE A 136 -2.99 0.70 -4.14
C ILE A 136 -2.22 1.05 -2.88
N ASN A 137 -2.42 0.28 -1.81
CA ASN A 137 -1.78 0.46 -0.51
C ASN A 137 -0.77 -0.66 -0.25
N SER A 138 0.51 -0.37 -0.32
CA SER A 138 1.57 -1.35 -0.05
C SER A 138 1.61 -1.83 1.41
N ALA A 139 1.00 -1.10 2.34
CA ALA A 139 0.85 -1.56 3.72
C ALA A 139 -0.18 -2.71 3.86
N PHE A 140 -1.08 -2.88 2.88
CA PHE A 140 -2.01 -4.00 2.83
C PHE A 140 -1.39 -5.19 2.09
N ILE A 141 -0.81 -6.13 2.81
CA ILE A 141 -0.15 -7.34 2.28
C ILE A 141 0.82 -7.03 1.12
N GLY A 142 1.64 -5.98 1.27
CA GLY A 142 2.59 -5.58 0.23
C GLY A 142 1.97 -4.97 -1.03
N GLY A 143 0.73 -4.50 -0.98
CA GLY A 143 -0.02 -4.01 -2.14
C GLY A 143 -0.45 -5.13 -3.11
N ALA A 144 -0.52 -6.37 -2.62
CA ALA A 144 -0.91 -7.50 -3.45
C ALA A 144 -2.38 -7.40 -3.89
N ILE A 145 -2.64 -7.68 -5.15
CA ILE A 145 -3.96 -7.62 -5.76
C ILE A 145 -4.68 -8.95 -5.54
N SER A 146 -5.73 -8.93 -4.77
CA SER A 146 -6.69 -10.01 -4.58
C SER A 146 -7.83 -9.91 -5.60
N VAL A 147 -8.72 -10.91 -5.64
CA VAL A 147 -9.95 -10.81 -6.44
C VAL A 147 -10.77 -9.60 -6.01
N GLU A 148 -10.91 -9.36 -4.69
CA GLU A 148 -11.62 -8.19 -4.16
C GLU A 148 -10.95 -6.87 -4.58
N SER A 149 -9.62 -6.82 -4.64
CA SER A 149 -8.89 -5.66 -5.13
C SER A 149 -9.09 -5.44 -6.64
N ALA A 150 -9.18 -6.51 -7.42
CA ALA A 150 -9.48 -6.43 -8.84
C ALA A 150 -10.91 -5.91 -9.08
N GLU A 151 -11.90 -6.38 -8.31
CA GLU A 151 -13.27 -5.85 -8.38
C GLU A 151 -13.34 -4.36 -7.98
N ALA A 152 -12.51 -3.93 -7.02
CA ALA A 152 -12.42 -2.52 -6.68
C ALA A 152 -11.87 -1.67 -7.84
N ILE A 153 -10.87 -2.17 -8.58
CA ILE A 153 -10.36 -1.49 -9.78
C ILE A 153 -11.43 -1.44 -10.87
N LEU A 154 -12.16 -2.55 -11.10
CA LEU A 154 -13.28 -2.58 -12.06
C LEU A 154 -14.35 -1.57 -11.68
N LYS A 155 -14.72 -1.49 -10.39
CA LYS A 155 -15.68 -0.48 -9.91
C LYS A 155 -15.19 0.95 -10.19
N ALA A 156 -13.88 1.21 -10.05
CA ALA A 156 -13.32 2.50 -10.43
C ALA A 156 -13.46 2.79 -11.94
N CYS A 157 -13.27 1.78 -12.79
CA CYS A 157 -13.51 1.91 -14.24
C CYS A 157 -14.98 2.22 -14.53
N ASP A 158 -15.92 1.51 -13.92
CA ASP A 158 -17.35 1.72 -14.09
C ASP A 158 -17.75 3.13 -13.66
N VAL A 159 -17.32 3.58 -12.47
CA VAL A 159 -17.58 4.93 -11.96
C VAL A 159 -17.02 6.01 -12.89
N ALA A 160 -15.81 5.78 -13.45
CA ALA A 160 -15.23 6.71 -14.40
C ALA A 160 -16.08 6.83 -15.69
N ILE A 161 -16.58 5.71 -16.21
CA ILE A 161 -17.44 5.67 -17.40
C ILE A 161 -18.80 6.32 -17.12
N GLU A 162 -19.45 5.94 -16.00
CA GLU A 162 -20.75 6.46 -15.59
C GLU A 162 -20.72 8.00 -15.42
N ASN A 163 -19.67 8.52 -14.79
CA ASN A 163 -19.52 9.95 -14.52
C ASN A 163 -18.79 10.71 -15.64
N LYS A 164 -18.32 10.01 -16.69
CA LYS A 164 -17.52 10.59 -17.78
C LYS A 164 -16.29 11.34 -17.29
N THR A 165 -15.58 10.76 -16.32
CA THR A 165 -14.40 11.34 -15.69
C THR A 165 -13.11 10.66 -16.14
N PRO A 166 -11.97 11.37 -16.14
CA PRO A 166 -10.66 10.71 -16.23
C PRO A 166 -10.50 9.66 -15.13
N LEU A 167 -9.79 8.58 -15.43
CA LEU A 167 -9.39 7.57 -14.44
C LEU A 167 -7.91 7.75 -14.07
N LEU A 168 -7.65 8.05 -12.80
CA LEU A 168 -6.30 8.23 -12.26
C LEU A 168 -5.95 7.06 -11.33
N ALA A 169 -4.87 6.37 -11.64
CA ALA A 169 -4.37 5.25 -10.86
C ALA A 169 -3.06 5.62 -10.13
N TRP A 170 -2.97 5.33 -8.83
CA TRP A 170 -1.71 5.34 -8.10
C TRP A 170 -1.31 3.89 -7.80
N SER A 171 -0.34 3.41 -8.56
CA SER A 171 0.11 2.03 -8.52
C SER A 171 1.35 1.85 -7.66
N GLU A 172 1.28 0.86 -6.76
CA GLU A 172 2.41 0.35 -5.99
C GLU A 172 2.16 -1.10 -5.59
N GLY A 173 3.21 -1.89 -5.36
CA GLY A 173 3.06 -3.23 -4.78
C GLY A 173 3.65 -4.37 -5.61
N GLY A 174 3.43 -5.59 -5.13
CA GLY A 174 4.12 -6.81 -5.56
C GLY A 174 3.39 -7.69 -6.58
N GLY A 175 2.28 -7.26 -7.16
CA GLY A 175 1.52 -8.08 -8.12
C GLY A 175 0.36 -8.87 -7.50
N GLN A 176 0.01 -10.02 -8.05
CA GLN A 176 -1.15 -10.81 -7.63
C GLN A 176 -0.90 -11.56 -6.31
N ILE A 177 -1.96 -11.73 -5.51
CA ILE A 177 -1.86 -12.47 -4.26
C ILE A 177 -1.86 -13.98 -4.51
N MET A 178 -0.86 -14.68 -3.99
CA MET A 178 -0.72 -16.11 -4.22
C MET A 178 -1.73 -16.98 -3.46
N PHE A 179 -2.31 -16.49 -2.37
CA PHE A 179 -3.31 -17.23 -1.59
C PHE A 179 -4.61 -17.51 -2.34
N GLU A 180 -4.91 -16.74 -3.37
CA GLU A 180 -6.10 -16.90 -4.22
C GLU A 180 -5.76 -17.57 -5.57
N SER A 181 -4.48 -17.91 -5.78
CA SER A 181 -4.02 -18.68 -6.95
C SER A 181 -4.57 -18.16 -8.28
N GLY A 182 -5.15 -19.06 -9.11
CA GLY A 182 -5.71 -18.71 -10.41
C GLY A 182 -6.85 -17.68 -10.38
N LEU A 183 -7.58 -17.56 -9.26
CA LEU A 183 -8.65 -16.57 -9.14
C LEU A 183 -8.11 -15.14 -9.20
N SER A 184 -7.02 -14.85 -8.47
CA SER A 184 -6.39 -13.53 -8.52
C SER A 184 -5.78 -13.22 -9.88
N LEU A 185 -5.23 -14.24 -10.58
CA LEU A 185 -4.69 -14.07 -11.94
C LEU A 185 -5.79 -13.71 -12.96
N GLN A 186 -6.98 -14.31 -12.85
CA GLN A 186 -8.13 -13.93 -13.68
C GLN A 186 -8.56 -12.48 -13.44
N GLY A 187 -8.46 -12.01 -12.19
CA GLY A 187 -8.70 -10.60 -11.84
C GLY A 187 -7.85 -9.64 -12.66
N MET A 188 -6.59 -9.98 -12.93
CA MET A 188 -5.69 -9.18 -13.75
C MET A 188 -6.20 -8.99 -15.19
N ALA A 189 -6.61 -10.07 -15.86
CA ALA A 189 -7.16 -9.97 -17.21
C ALA A 189 -8.42 -9.08 -17.23
N ARG A 190 -9.28 -9.19 -16.23
CA ARG A 190 -10.49 -8.39 -16.11
C ARG A 190 -10.16 -6.90 -15.89
N THR A 191 -9.18 -6.56 -15.07
CA THR A 191 -8.78 -5.16 -14.87
C THR A 191 -8.23 -4.53 -16.14
N VAL A 192 -7.49 -5.28 -16.96
CA VAL A 192 -7.03 -4.81 -18.30
C VAL A 192 -8.23 -4.50 -19.20
N LEU A 193 -9.24 -5.38 -19.21
CA LEU A 193 -10.47 -5.13 -19.97
C LEU A 193 -11.21 -3.89 -19.47
N GLY A 194 -11.34 -3.72 -18.14
CA GLY A 194 -11.95 -2.52 -17.56
C GLY A 194 -11.26 -1.24 -18.00
N VAL A 195 -9.93 -1.18 -17.93
CA VAL A 195 -9.17 -0.01 -18.42
C VAL A 195 -9.33 0.17 -19.94
N SER A 196 -9.42 -0.93 -20.71
CA SER A 196 -9.70 -0.85 -22.16
C SER A 196 -11.06 -0.22 -22.44
N GLU A 197 -12.09 -0.56 -21.67
CA GLU A 197 -13.41 0.06 -21.80
C GLU A 197 -13.40 1.56 -21.46
N VAL A 198 -12.66 1.99 -20.43
CA VAL A 198 -12.46 3.42 -20.14
C VAL A 198 -11.87 4.14 -21.36
N LYS A 199 -10.84 3.57 -21.99
CA LYS A 199 -10.23 4.14 -23.21
C LYS A 199 -11.16 4.14 -24.40
N LYS A 200 -11.98 3.11 -24.63
CA LYS A 200 -12.98 3.05 -25.69
C LYS A 200 -14.06 4.14 -25.55
N ASN A 201 -14.34 4.54 -24.31
CA ASN A 201 -15.23 5.67 -24.02
C ASN A 201 -14.54 7.04 -24.18
N ASN A 202 -13.32 7.09 -24.75
CA ASN A 202 -12.52 8.30 -24.94
C ASN A 202 -12.20 9.03 -23.61
N LEU A 203 -12.12 8.31 -22.52
CA LEU A 203 -11.75 8.86 -21.22
C LEU A 203 -10.24 8.66 -20.98
N PRO A 204 -9.54 9.71 -20.48
CA PRO A 204 -8.14 9.61 -20.15
C PRO A 204 -7.90 8.58 -19.03
N TYR A 205 -6.90 7.72 -19.23
CA TYR A 205 -6.37 6.85 -18.18
C TYR A 205 -4.91 7.25 -17.90
N ILE A 206 -4.65 7.64 -16.67
CA ILE A 206 -3.33 8.08 -16.21
C ILE A 206 -2.89 7.17 -15.07
N ASN A 207 -1.72 6.55 -15.19
CA ASN A 207 -1.15 5.72 -14.14
C ASN A 207 0.14 6.33 -13.59
N ILE A 208 0.19 6.53 -12.27
CA ILE A 208 1.32 7.08 -11.54
C ILE A 208 1.93 5.98 -10.67
N TYR A 209 3.18 5.65 -10.93
CA TYR A 209 3.93 4.74 -10.07
C TYR A 209 4.49 5.50 -8.88
N THR A 210 4.01 5.18 -7.69
CA THR A 210 4.32 5.94 -6.47
C THR A 210 5.37 5.28 -5.58
N ASN A 211 5.61 3.98 -5.79
CA ASN A 211 6.58 3.20 -5.04
C ASN A 211 7.04 2.01 -5.89
N LYS A 212 7.77 1.07 -5.28
CA LYS A 212 8.18 -0.17 -5.94
C LYS A 212 6.96 -0.88 -6.53
N CYS A 213 6.99 -1.04 -7.83
CA CYS A 213 5.99 -1.75 -8.59
C CYS A 213 6.67 -2.92 -9.29
N SER A 214 6.18 -4.13 -9.09
CA SER A 214 6.79 -5.35 -9.65
C SER A 214 5.74 -6.36 -10.09
N GLY A 215 6.17 -7.34 -10.88
CA GLY A 215 5.30 -8.39 -11.39
C GLY A 215 4.26 -7.87 -12.38
N CYS A 216 3.08 -8.46 -12.32
CA CYS A 216 2.01 -8.21 -13.29
C CYS A 216 1.52 -6.76 -13.34
N LEU A 217 1.66 -5.98 -12.26
CA LEU A 217 1.29 -4.56 -12.27
C LEU A 217 2.10 -3.76 -13.30
N LEU A 218 3.34 -4.16 -13.55
CA LEU A 218 4.20 -3.50 -14.54
C LEU A 218 3.77 -3.83 -15.98
N TYR A 219 3.28 -5.05 -16.21
CA TYR A 219 2.90 -5.53 -17.53
C TYR A 219 1.51 -5.08 -17.97
N THR A 220 0.64 -4.76 -17.02
CA THR A 220 -0.73 -4.30 -17.30
C THR A 220 -0.84 -2.79 -17.52
N SER A 221 0.21 -2.05 -17.21
CA SER A 221 0.27 -0.62 -17.49
C SER A 221 0.83 -0.39 -18.89
N PRO A 222 0.13 0.34 -19.76
CA PRO A 222 0.64 0.65 -21.09
C PRO A 222 1.96 1.42 -20.96
N SER A 223 3.03 0.83 -21.49
CA SER A 223 4.31 1.50 -21.63
C SER A 223 4.32 2.37 -22.89
N PRO A 224 5.05 3.50 -22.90
CA PRO A 224 5.30 4.24 -24.15
C PRO A 224 5.93 3.36 -25.26
N ARG A 225 6.56 2.24 -24.91
CA ARG A 225 7.09 1.27 -25.87
C ARG A 225 6.01 0.41 -26.53
N ASP A 226 4.83 0.29 -25.92
CA ASP A 226 3.71 -0.52 -26.45
C ASP A 226 2.86 0.29 -27.44
N SER A 227 3.19 1.55 -27.67
CA SER A 227 2.52 2.45 -28.61
C SER A 227 3.25 2.56 -29.96
N SER A 228 4.27 1.74 -30.20
CA SER A 228 4.89 1.68 -31.53
C SER A 228 4.05 0.79 -32.46
N PRO A 229 3.64 1.29 -33.62
CA PRO A 229 2.94 0.52 -34.64
C PRO A 229 3.81 -0.60 -35.21
#